data_f26ae7d6c866233f587ee180b4f50448
#
_entry.id   f26ae7d6c866233f587ee180b4f50448
#
_cell.length_a   1.000
_cell.length_b   1.000
_cell.length_c   1.000
_cell.angle_alpha   90.00
_cell.angle_beta   90.00
_cell.angle_gamma   90.00
#
_symmetry.space_group_name_H-M   'P 1'
#
loop_
_entity.id
_entity.type
_entity.pdbx_description
1 polymer ?
#
loop_
_entity_poly.entity_id
_entity_poly.type
_entity_poly.pdbx_seq_one_letter_code
_entity_poly.pdbx_strand_id
1 'polypeptide(L)'
;MRRSVVEQDEKVAAVAAYNGAWAGAGWLSRLWWFPILALAMALRFYGLTAAAIWGDEGSSLLLSEYAVGDLWFHAAHDVHPPLYFFMLRGWIELFGDGIWSIRSMSALPGVVVVGLGVWLTRQLSTQRAAVLAGVLLALMPTAVRYSQEVRMYSLLGVWLLAATLALVYWVRQPERSRCLVAYVLLMAAGFYTHYFTALCVLVHWAWLGVLCTSQRPGERLILRRQWWLANVTIVLLYLPWLPNLLGLVQHVDELKVGGDVGWEEPVSLLSVPSMIWQFLLQDEGLGIWAPLFWLFPLLLLGVVGVTAWRDRERYRPASLLALFFLLPLLLVYGVSFISPVFIERYLTVYALGLPILVAIAIDRLPSRLSLPGAALFVLLVGVELLGLKNNFTVDEHDQFNGPVEFVNRNYQEDDRIVLSDMLWYLSYVYYDQTDAQLQLYTPPKADGTPTRPNAYGFGTLVDQDGGRIYLDRLSDLPADTRRVWLISSNEQPDEFAPLPADWRLISQQDGGGARARLYVLCRGPAPLRPEGCR
;
A
#
# COMPACT_ATOMS: atom_id res chain seq x y z
N MET A 1 16.66 22.22 -49.53
CA MET A 1 15.77 21.20 -50.07
C MET A 1 16.37 19.78 -50.15
N ARG A 2 17.58 19.52 -50.66
CA ARG A 2 18.16 18.14 -50.68
C ARG A 2 18.49 17.53 -49.30
N ARG A 3 18.85 18.31 -48.27
CA ARG A 3 19.11 17.78 -46.91
C ARG A 3 17.87 17.30 -46.21
N SER A 4 16.70 17.89 -46.45
CA SER A 4 15.44 17.49 -45.82
C SER A 4 14.86 16.19 -46.37
N VAL A 5 15.16 15.86 -47.61
CA VAL A 5 14.70 14.61 -48.26
C VAL A 5 15.53 13.42 -47.74
N VAL A 6 16.86 13.57 -47.66
CA VAL A 6 17.77 12.52 -47.16
C VAL A 6 17.46 12.18 -45.69
N GLU A 7 17.16 13.18 -44.85
CA GLU A 7 16.82 12.97 -43.44
C GLU A 7 15.43 12.32 -43.24
N GLN A 8 14.54 12.49 -44.22
CA GLN A 8 13.22 11.86 -44.23
C GLN A 8 13.31 10.39 -44.71
N ASP A 9 14.17 10.12 -45.70
CA ASP A 9 14.43 8.76 -46.21
C ASP A 9 15.18 7.91 -45.15
N GLU A 10 16.13 8.47 -44.39
CA GLU A 10 16.78 7.78 -43.29
C GLU A 10 15.80 7.45 -42.13
N LYS A 11 14.85 8.33 -41.83
CA LYS A 11 13.80 8.06 -40.85
C LYS A 11 12.82 6.98 -41.31
N VAL A 12 12.47 6.98 -42.58
CA VAL A 12 11.60 5.93 -43.17
C VAL A 12 12.35 4.59 -43.22
N ALA A 13 13.63 4.59 -43.57
CA ALA A 13 14.48 3.40 -43.56
C ALA A 13 14.69 2.86 -42.11
N ALA A 14 14.88 3.73 -41.12
CA ALA A 14 15.00 3.32 -39.71
C ALA A 14 13.69 2.74 -39.17
N VAL A 15 12.53 3.28 -39.55
CA VAL A 15 11.21 2.74 -39.20
C VAL A 15 10.93 1.43 -39.90
N ALA A 16 11.35 1.29 -41.19
CA ALA A 16 11.21 0.06 -41.96
C ALA A 16 12.15 -1.04 -41.42
N ALA A 17 13.40 -0.70 -41.07
CA ALA A 17 14.35 -1.61 -40.44
C ALA A 17 13.86 -2.04 -39.03
N TYR A 18 13.25 -1.12 -38.27
CA TYR A 18 12.63 -1.41 -37.00
C TYR A 18 11.44 -2.38 -37.12
N ASN A 19 10.59 -2.18 -38.12
CA ASN A 19 9.47 -3.07 -38.44
C ASN A 19 9.90 -4.40 -39.07
N GLY A 20 10.95 -4.40 -39.88
CA GLY A 20 11.50 -5.60 -40.56
C GLY A 20 12.26 -6.54 -39.61
N ALA A 21 12.92 -6.01 -38.58
CA ALA A 21 13.59 -6.81 -37.56
C ALA A 21 12.60 -7.68 -36.74
N TRP A 22 11.34 -7.31 -36.73
CA TRP A 22 10.28 -8.08 -36.03
C TRP A 22 9.61 -9.16 -36.89
N ALA A 23 9.76 -9.09 -38.21
CA ALA A 23 9.13 -10.05 -39.14
C ALA A 23 9.85 -11.40 -39.19
N GLY A 24 11.13 -11.46 -38.75
CA GLY A 24 11.94 -12.68 -38.76
C GLY A 24 12.14 -13.35 -37.38
N ALA A 25 11.75 -12.70 -36.30
CA ALA A 25 11.85 -13.28 -34.94
C ALA A 25 10.70 -14.27 -34.75
N GLY A 26 11.02 -15.54 -34.41
CA GLY A 26 10.04 -16.56 -34.10
C GLY A 26 9.10 -16.10 -32.98
N TRP A 27 7.87 -16.62 -32.94
CA TRP A 27 6.86 -16.26 -31.93
C TRP A 27 7.36 -16.35 -30.46
N LEU A 28 8.29 -17.25 -30.17
CA LEU A 28 8.94 -17.40 -28.87
C LEU A 28 9.76 -16.17 -28.47
N SER A 29 10.42 -15.50 -29.42
CA SER A 29 11.18 -14.28 -29.11
C SER A 29 10.30 -13.07 -28.78
N ARG A 30 8.99 -13.16 -29.02
CA ARG A 30 8.00 -12.14 -28.64
C ARG A 30 7.49 -12.33 -27.22
N LEU A 31 7.71 -13.50 -26.60
CA LEU A 31 7.24 -13.85 -25.25
C LEU A 31 8.32 -13.69 -24.16
N TRP A 32 9.38 -12.93 -24.43
CA TRP A 32 10.49 -12.71 -23.48
C TRP A 32 10.07 -12.15 -22.12
N TRP A 33 8.92 -11.48 -22.03
CA TRP A 33 8.33 -10.93 -20.82
C TRP A 33 7.59 -11.99 -19.97
N PHE A 34 7.21 -13.12 -20.58
CA PHE A 34 6.41 -14.15 -19.90
C PHE A 34 7.08 -14.75 -18.66
N PRO A 35 8.38 -15.14 -18.66
CA PRO A 35 9.05 -15.63 -17.47
C PRO A 35 9.05 -14.61 -16.32
N ILE A 36 9.13 -13.31 -16.62
CA ILE A 36 9.10 -12.23 -15.63
C ILE A 36 7.72 -12.16 -14.96
N LEU A 37 6.64 -12.22 -15.74
CA LEU A 37 5.29 -12.22 -15.19
C LEU A 37 4.98 -13.51 -14.45
N ALA A 38 5.50 -14.66 -14.90
CA ALA A 38 5.38 -15.92 -14.19
C ALA A 38 6.08 -15.86 -12.82
N LEU A 39 7.29 -15.28 -12.76
CA LEU A 39 8.00 -15.02 -11.50
C LEU A 39 7.20 -14.07 -10.60
N ALA A 40 6.70 -12.96 -11.16
CA ALA A 40 5.89 -12.00 -10.41
C ALA A 40 4.61 -12.64 -9.84
N MET A 41 3.94 -13.48 -10.61
CA MET A 41 2.77 -14.26 -10.18
C MET A 41 3.15 -15.23 -9.06
N ALA A 42 4.19 -16.03 -9.25
CA ALA A 42 4.63 -17.00 -8.26
C ALA A 42 4.92 -16.34 -6.91
N LEU A 43 5.66 -15.23 -6.89
CA LEU A 43 6.03 -14.55 -5.65
C LEU A 43 4.84 -13.89 -4.94
N ARG A 44 3.89 -13.32 -5.68
CA ARG A 44 2.73 -12.63 -5.08
C ARG A 44 1.65 -13.58 -4.58
N PHE A 45 1.62 -14.80 -5.09
CA PHE A 45 0.70 -15.83 -4.64
C PHE A 45 1.34 -16.84 -3.67
N TYR A 46 2.68 -16.84 -3.53
CA TYR A 46 3.35 -17.68 -2.56
C TYR A 46 3.08 -17.17 -1.14
N GLY A 47 2.63 -18.05 -0.26
CA GLY A 47 2.35 -17.72 1.14
C GLY A 47 1.19 -16.72 1.35
N LEU A 48 0.32 -16.51 0.35
CA LEU A 48 -0.73 -15.50 0.37
C LEU A 48 -1.70 -15.62 1.58
N THR A 49 -1.83 -16.79 2.15
CA THR A 49 -2.69 -17.07 3.32
C THR A 49 -1.91 -17.34 4.60
N ALA A 50 -0.59 -17.14 4.61
CA ALA A 50 0.25 -17.54 5.72
C ALA A 50 0.09 -16.65 6.96
N ALA A 51 0.05 -15.33 6.77
CA ALA A 51 -0.23 -14.38 7.85
C ALA A 51 -1.74 -14.24 8.09
N ALA A 52 -2.14 -13.99 9.32
CA ALA A 52 -3.53 -13.67 9.67
C ALA A 52 -3.95 -12.31 9.08
N ILE A 53 -5.26 -12.06 9.02
CA ILE A 53 -5.83 -10.75 8.69
C ILE A 53 -5.52 -9.80 9.85
N TRP A 54 -4.91 -8.66 9.56
CA TRP A 54 -4.59 -7.64 10.55
C TRP A 54 -5.54 -6.44 10.46
N GLY A 55 -5.47 -5.52 11.42
CA GLY A 55 -6.46 -4.45 11.61
C GLY A 55 -6.83 -3.65 10.36
N ASP A 56 -5.84 -3.22 9.57
CA ASP A 56 -6.10 -2.47 8.32
C ASP A 56 -6.79 -3.32 7.23
N GLU A 57 -6.51 -4.63 7.15
CA GLU A 57 -7.24 -5.53 6.26
C GLU A 57 -8.67 -5.73 6.77
N GLY A 58 -8.83 -5.96 8.07
CA GLY A 58 -10.14 -6.10 8.73
C GLY A 58 -11.02 -4.86 8.51
N SER A 59 -10.47 -3.65 8.64
CA SER A 59 -11.19 -2.42 8.33
C SER A 59 -11.65 -2.34 6.89
N SER A 60 -10.80 -2.76 5.94
CA SER A 60 -11.15 -2.79 4.52
C SER A 60 -12.29 -3.77 4.21
N LEU A 61 -12.27 -4.92 4.88
CA LEU A 61 -13.30 -5.96 4.73
C LEU A 61 -14.63 -5.47 5.32
N LEU A 62 -14.62 -5.00 6.57
CA LEU A 62 -15.81 -4.47 7.23
C LEU A 62 -16.44 -3.32 6.43
N LEU A 63 -15.62 -2.40 5.92
CA LEU A 63 -16.11 -1.31 5.05
C LEU A 63 -16.75 -1.83 3.77
N SER A 64 -16.24 -2.93 3.19
CA SER A 64 -16.78 -3.51 1.96
C SER A 64 -18.13 -4.24 2.16
N GLU A 65 -18.51 -4.59 3.38
CA GLU A 65 -19.79 -5.23 3.70
C GLU A 65 -20.97 -4.26 3.63
N TYR A 66 -20.74 -2.96 3.83
CA TYR A 66 -21.80 -1.96 3.79
C TYR A 66 -22.47 -1.85 2.42
N ALA A 67 -23.76 -1.50 2.42
CA ALA A 67 -24.48 -1.11 1.21
C ALA A 67 -23.79 0.08 0.52
N VAL A 68 -23.97 0.23 -0.80
CA VAL A 68 -23.25 1.23 -1.61
C VAL A 68 -23.34 2.66 -1.04
N GLY A 69 -24.52 3.06 -0.51
CA GLY A 69 -24.71 4.40 0.07
C GLY A 69 -23.94 4.57 1.38
N ASP A 70 -23.99 3.56 2.25
CA ASP A 70 -23.35 3.56 3.55
C ASP A 70 -21.83 3.41 3.39
N LEU A 71 -21.37 2.60 2.45
CA LEU A 71 -19.95 2.51 2.09
C LEU A 71 -19.39 3.88 1.66
N TRP A 72 -20.13 4.64 0.85
CA TRP A 72 -19.74 6.01 0.50
C TRP A 72 -19.64 6.90 1.74
N PHE A 73 -20.62 6.81 2.66
CA PHE A 73 -20.65 7.59 3.89
C PHE A 73 -19.44 7.25 4.79
N HIS A 74 -19.18 5.96 5.04
CA HIS A 74 -18.07 5.53 5.89
C HIS A 74 -16.72 5.88 5.28
N ALA A 75 -16.53 5.65 3.97
CA ALA A 75 -15.30 6.07 3.29
C ALA A 75 -15.10 7.60 3.31
N ALA A 76 -16.19 8.40 3.36
CA ALA A 76 -16.11 9.85 3.48
C ALA A 76 -15.59 10.30 4.86
N HIS A 77 -15.66 9.43 5.87
CA HIS A 77 -15.16 9.65 7.22
C HIS A 77 -13.87 8.87 7.52
N ASP A 78 -13.30 8.18 6.50
CA ASP A 78 -12.04 7.46 6.57
C ASP A 78 -10.89 8.26 5.93
N VAL A 79 -9.67 7.82 6.16
CA VAL A 79 -8.44 8.39 5.59
C VAL A 79 -8.20 7.98 4.13
N HIS A 80 -9.07 7.15 3.55
CA HIS A 80 -8.92 6.64 2.18
C HIS A 80 -10.18 6.87 1.32
N PRO A 81 -10.01 7.22 0.03
CA PRO A 81 -11.12 7.34 -0.92
C PRO A 81 -11.77 5.97 -1.26
N PRO A 82 -13.02 5.96 -1.80
CA PRO A 82 -13.90 4.79 -1.79
C PRO A 82 -13.65 3.74 -2.87
N LEU A 83 -12.92 4.03 -3.95
CA LEU A 83 -12.90 3.17 -5.15
C LEU A 83 -12.40 1.74 -4.85
N TYR A 84 -11.36 1.62 -4.03
CA TYR A 84 -10.84 0.30 -3.66
C TYR A 84 -11.90 -0.55 -2.95
N PHE A 85 -12.61 0.03 -2.00
CA PHE A 85 -13.63 -0.67 -1.20
C PHE A 85 -14.85 -1.08 -2.05
N PHE A 86 -15.29 -0.25 -3.00
CA PHE A 86 -16.31 -0.64 -3.98
C PHE A 86 -15.86 -1.82 -4.84
N MET A 87 -14.60 -1.80 -5.30
CA MET A 87 -14.05 -2.90 -6.08
C MET A 87 -13.89 -4.16 -5.23
N LEU A 88 -13.48 -4.03 -3.95
CA LEU A 88 -13.37 -5.15 -3.02
C LEU A 88 -14.73 -5.79 -2.76
N ARG A 89 -15.78 -4.97 -2.51
CA ARG A 89 -17.15 -5.46 -2.40
C ARG A 89 -17.57 -6.30 -3.61
N GLY A 90 -17.43 -5.72 -4.81
CA GLY A 90 -17.78 -6.46 -6.04
C GLY A 90 -16.93 -7.72 -6.24
N TRP A 91 -15.67 -7.71 -5.80
CA TRP A 91 -14.79 -8.87 -5.83
C TRP A 91 -15.28 -9.97 -4.90
N ILE A 92 -15.64 -9.63 -3.65
CA ILE A 92 -16.20 -10.58 -2.67
C ILE A 92 -17.51 -11.18 -3.16
N GLU A 93 -18.40 -10.36 -3.74
CA GLU A 93 -19.67 -10.84 -4.31
C GLU A 93 -19.46 -11.85 -5.46
N LEU A 94 -18.37 -11.75 -6.22
CA LEU A 94 -18.07 -12.63 -7.35
C LEU A 94 -17.24 -13.86 -6.98
N PHE A 95 -16.30 -13.73 -6.05
CA PHE A 95 -15.26 -14.74 -5.79
C PHE A 95 -15.24 -15.23 -4.33
N GLY A 96 -16.12 -14.70 -3.47
CA GLY A 96 -16.19 -15.03 -2.05
C GLY A 96 -15.15 -14.29 -1.19
N ASP A 97 -15.30 -14.43 0.12
CA ASP A 97 -14.59 -13.73 1.20
C ASP A 97 -13.39 -14.49 1.79
N GLY A 98 -13.10 -15.70 1.28
CA GLY A 98 -11.95 -16.47 1.76
C GLY A 98 -10.61 -15.71 1.59
N ILE A 99 -9.66 -15.85 2.51
CA ILE A 99 -8.38 -15.12 2.55
C ILE A 99 -7.66 -15.12 1.20
N TRP A 100 -7.62 -16.27 0.53
CA TRP A 100 -6.98 -16.39 -0.78
C TRP A 100 -7.68 -15.51 -1.84
N SER A 101 -9.03 -15.49 -1.83
CA SER A 101 -9.82 -14.67 -2.75
C SER A 101 -9.58 -13.18 -2.51
N ILE A 102 -9.79 -12.71 -1.29
CA ILE A 102 -9.72 -11.27 -0.98
C ILE A 102 -8.32 -10.68 -1.22
N ARG A 103 -7.25 -11.40 -0.86
CA ARG A 103 -5.88 -10.97 -1.12
C ARG A 103 -5.50 -11.05 -2.61
N SER A 104 -6.14 -11.95 -3.38
CA SER A 104 -5.95 -12.01 -4.83
C SER A 104 -6.36 -10.71 -5.53
N MET A 105 -7.31 -9.96 -4.97
CA MET A 105 -7.70 -8.64 -5.47
C MET A 105 -6.55 -7.62 -5.46
N SER A 106 -5.56 -7.79 -4.57
CA SER A 106 -4.34 -6.96 -4.54
C SER A 106 -3.17 -7.64 -5.27
N ALA A 107 -3.08 -8.99 -5.22
CA ALA A 107 -2.01 -9.75 -5.85
C ALA A 107 -2.04 -9.64 -7.39
N LEU A 108 -3.20 -9.72 -8.01
CA LEU A 108 -3.35 -9.58 -9.46
C LEU A 108 -2.92 -8.19 -9.96
N PRO A 109 -3.39 -7.06 -9.41
CA PRO A 109 -2.84 -5.74 -9.70
C PRO A 109 -1.32 -5.67 -9.49
N GLY A 110 -0.76 -6.31 -8.47
CA GLY A 110 0.68 -6.39 -8.25
C GLY A 110 1.44 -7.02 -9.42
N VAL A 111 0.90 -8.07 -10.05
CA VAL A 111 1.46 -8.66 -11.28
C VAL A 111 1.33 -7.69 -12.45
N VAL A 112 0.19 -7.02 -12.58
CA VAL A 112 -0.03 -6.00 -13.65
C VAL A 112 0.96 -4.85 -13.51
N VAL A 113 1.28 -4.41 -12.29
CA VAL A 113 2.31 -3.39 -12.01
C VAL A 113 3.68 -3.79 -12.59
N VAL A 114 4.09 -5.04 -12.40
CA VAL A 114 5.35 -5.54 -13.01
C VAL A 114 5.28 -5.47 -14.53
N GLY A 115 4.18 -5.90 -15.13
CA GLY A 115 3.96 -5.82 -16.58
C GLY A 115 4.00 -4.40 -17.11
N LEU A 116 3.35 -3.46 -16.41
CA LEU A 116 3.37 -2.03 -16.75
C LEU A 116 4.78 -1.43 -16.60
N GLY A 117 5.52 -1.79 -15.55
CA GLY A 117 6.90 -1.37 -15.34
C GLY A 117 7.84 -1.87 -16.45
N VAL A 118 7.71 -3.14 -16.85
CA VAL A 118 8.42 -3.72 -17.98
C VAL A 118 8.08 -2.97 -19.27
N TRP A 119 6.80 -2.71 -19.52
CA TRP A 119 6.34 -1.98 -20.70
C TRP A 119 6.83 -0.53 -20.70
N LEU A 120 6.71 0.16 -19.57
CA LEU A 120 7.22 1.54 -19.43
C LEU A 120 8.72 1.59 -19.70
N THR A 121 9.51 0.68 -19.09
CA THR A 121 10.95 0.60 -19.32
C THR A 121 11.28 0.36 -20.79
N ARG A 122 10.55 -0.55 -21.44
CA ARG A 122 10.72 -0.82 -22.88
C ARG A 122 10.41 0.40 -23.74
N GLN A 123 9.45 1.22 -23.32
CA GLN A 123 9.17 2.49 -24.01
C GLN A 123 10.27 3.53 -23.76
N LEU A 124 10.87 3.55 -22.59
CA LEU A 124 11.85 4.58 -22.19
C LEU A 124 13.29 4.21 -22.57
N SER A 125 13.60 2.92 -22.79
CA SER A 125 14.95 2.40 -23.03
C SER A 125 14.93 1.15 -23.91
N THR A 126 15.85 0.21 -23.67
CA THR A 126 16.05 -1.01 -24.45
C THR A 126 15.25 -2.20 -23.89
N GLN A 127 15.20 -3.28 -24.65
CA GLN A 127 14.66 -4.56 -24.15
C GLN A 127 15.50 -5.13 -23.02
N ARG A 128 16.84 -4.95 -23.06
CA ARG A 128 17.73 -5.39 -21.98
C ARG A 128 17.40 -4.67 -20.67
N ALA A 129 17.26 -3.35 -20.71
CA ALA A 129 16.83 -2.58 -19.54
C ALA A 129 15.46 -3.06 -19.02
N ALA A 130 14.52 -3.37 -19.92
CA ALA A 130 13.19 -3.85 -19.54
C ALA A 130 13.22 -5.24 -18.87
N VAL A 131 14.12 -6.14 -19.28
CA VAL A 131 14.34 -7.43 -18.62
C VAL A 131 14.93 -7.23 -17.22
N LEU A 132 15.99 -6.41 -17.08
CA LEU A 132 16.61 -6.11 -15.80
C LEU A 132 15.61 -5.47 -14.82
N ALA A 133 14.86 -4.45 -15.30
CA ALA A 133 13.82 -3.80 -14.52
C ALA A 133 12.71 -4.77 -14.11
N GLY A 134 12.29 -5.65 -15.02
CA GLY A 134 11.25 -6.63 -14.76
C GLY A 134 11.63 -7.63 -13.68
N VAL A 135 12.89 -8.10 -13.66
CA VAL A 135 13.39 -8.97 -12.59
C VAL A 135 13.39 -8.25 -11.25
N LEU A 136 13.95 -7.04 -11.17
CA LEU A 136 13.98 -6.26 -9.92
C LEU A 136 12.55 -5.91 -9.46
N LEU A 137 11.63 -5.50 -10.34
CA LEU A 137 10.24 -5.23 -9.98
C LEU A 137 9.49 -6.48 -9.50
N ALA A 138 9.80 -7.66 -10.08
CA ALA A 138 9.19 -8.91 -9.65
C ALA A 138 9.64 -9.31 -8.25
N LEU A 139 10.94 -9.09 -7.93
CA LEU A 139 11.57 -9.46 -6.66
C LEU A 139 11.37 -8.40 -5.57
N MET A 140 11.05 -7.15 -5.90
CA MET A 140 10.99 -6.02 -4.98
C MET A 140 10.12 -6.30 -3.75
N PRO A 141 10.70 -6.43 -2.54
CA PRO A 141 10.00 -6.94 -1.36
C PRO A 141 8.80 -6.09 -0.94
N THR A 142 8.95 -4.75 -0.90
CA THR A 142 7.83 -3.85 -0.57
C THR A 142 6.66 -4.02 -1.55
N ALA A 143 6.93 -4.17 -2.86
CA ALA A 143 5.88 -4.37 -3.86
C ALA A 143 5.22 -5.76 -3.75
N VAL A 144 5.94 -6.78 -3.30
CA VAL A 144 5.38 -8.10 -3.01
C VAL A 144 4.49 -8.02 -1.77
N ARG A 145 5.00 -7.49 -0.65
CA ARG A 145 4.25 -7.35 0.60
C ARG A 145 2.90 -6.68 0.40
N TYR A 146 2.89 -5.44 -0.11
CA TYR A 146 1.63 -4.69 -0.30
C TYR A 146 0.76 -5.21 -1.46
N SER A 147 1.20 -6.22 -2.20
CA SER A 147 0.34 -6.99 -3.09
C SER A 147 -0.33 -8.20 -2.39
N GLN A 148 0.12 -8.57 -1.20
CA GLN A 148 -0.40 -9.70 -0.41
C GLN A 148 -1.35 -9.25 0.71
N GLU A 149 -1.63 -7.97 0.82
CA GLU A 149 -2.57 -7.39 1.79
C GLU A 149 -3.85 -6.92 1.10
N VAL A 150 -4.99 -6.96 1.81
CA VAL A 150 -6.28 -6.44 1.33
C VAL A 150 -6.26 -4.90 1.42
N ARG A 151 -5.33 -4.28 0.65
CA ARG A 151 -5.09 -2.83 0.63
C ARG A 151 -4.90 -2.32 -0.80
N MET A 152 -5.14 -1.04 -0.99
CA MET A 152 -5.24 -0.37 -2.29
C MET A 152 -3.91 -0.14 -3.02
N TYR A 153 -2.74 -0.41 -2.42
CA TYR A 153 -1.43 0.07 -2.91
C TYR A 153 -1.05 -0.51 -4.28
N SER A 154 -1.27 -1.80 -4.50
CA SER A 154 -1.01 -2.43 -5.81
C SER A 154 -1.93 -1.88 -6.91
N LEU A 155 -3.21 -1.67 -6.58
CA LEU A 155 -4.18 -1.09 -7.51
C LEU A 155 -3.80 0.37 -7.86
N LEU A 156 -3.38 1.16 -6.88
CA LEU A 156 -2.83 2.50 -7.09
C LEU A 156 -1.63 2.45 -8.06
N GLY A 157 -0.73 1.47 -7.87
CA GLY A 157 0.40 1.24 -8.77
C GLY A 157 -0.01 1.03 -10.22
N VAL A 158 -1.09 0.28 -10.46
CA VAL A 158 -1.66 0.09 -11.81
C VAL A 158 -2.09 1.44 -12.40
N TRP A 159 -2.86 2.23 -11.65
CA TRP A 159 -3.35 3.52 -12.13
C TRP A 159 -2.21 4.48 -12.47
N LEU A 160 -1.24 4.65 -11.57
CA LEU A 160 -0.18 5.65 -11.72
C LEU A 160 0.85 5.25 -12.79
N LEU A 161 1.25 3.98 -12.89
CA LEU A 161 2.14 3.54 -13.96
C LEU A 161 1.45 3.57 -15.32
N ALA A 162 0.18 3.16 -15.42
CA ALA A 162 -0.57 3.25 -16.66
C ALA A 162 -0.79 4.72 -17.08
N ALA A 163 -1.07 5.63 -16.14
CA ALA A 163 -1.18 7.06 -16.42
C ALA A 163 0.16 7.65 -16.89
N THR A 164 1.26 7.28 -16.23
CA THR A 164 2.62 7.68 -16.66
C THR A 164 2.94 7.18 -18.07
N LEU A 165 2.56 5.94 -18.37
CA LEU A 165 2.72 5.37 -19.72
C LEU A 165 1.86 6.11 -20.75
N ALA A 166 0.61 6.42 -20.45
CA ALA A 166 -0.28 7.20 -21.30
C ALA A 166 0.30 8.61 -21.57
N LEU A 167 0.86 9.26 -20.54
CA LEU A 167 1.55 10.54 -20.67
C LEU A 167 2.80 10.45 -21.55
N VAL A 168 3.63 9.40 -21.41
CA VAL A 168 4.79 9.14 -22.27
C VAL A 168 4.37 9.00 -23.74
N TYR A 169 3.29 8.29 -24.00
CA TYR A 169 2.75 8.19 -25.37
C TYR A 169 2.26 9.54 -25.90
N TRP A 170 1.56 10.33 -25.09
CA TRP A 170 1.12 11.67 -25.50
C TRP A 170 2.31 12.61 -25.77
N VAL A 171 3.32 12.61 -24.90
CA VAL A 171 4.54 13.44 -25.10
C VAL A 171 5.23 13.12 -26.42
N ARG A 172 5.21 11.85 -26.86
CA ARG A 172 5.78 11.44 -28.15
C ARG A 172 4.89 11.76 -29.34
N GLN A 173 3.59 11.74 -29.16
CA GLN A 173 2.58 11.96 -30.19
C GLN A 173 1.46 12.84 -29.66
N PRO A 174 1.72 14.17 -29.52
CA PRO A 174 0.79 15.08 -28.85
C PRO A 174 -0.55 15.27 -29.56
N GLU A 175 -0.65 14.87 -30.81
CA GLU A 175 -1.90 14.92 -31.59
C GLU A 175 -2.86 13.77 -31.23
N ARG A 176 -2.39 12.75 -30.51
CA ARG A 176 -3.21 11.61 -30.07
C ARG A 176 -3.93 11.93 -28.76
N SER A 177 -5.03 12.67 -28.81
CA SER A 177 -5.84 13.05 -27.66
C SER A 177 -6.34 11.85 -26.82
N ARG A 178 -6.53 10.67 -27.43
CA ARG A 178 -6.91 9.44 -26.71
C ARG A 178 -5.94 9.07 -25.58
N CYS A 179 -4.65 9.41 -25.72
CA CYS A 179 -3.68 9.16 -24.66
C CYS A 179 -3.95 10.06 -23.44
N LEU A 180 -4.38 11.32 -23.65
CA LEU A 180 -4.79 12.20 -22.57
C LEU A 180 -6.13 11.78 -21.96
N VAL A 181 -7.06 11.26 -22.76
CA VAL A 181 -8.31 10.70 -22.20
C VAL A 181 -7.99 9.52 -21.28
N ALA A 182 -7.14 8.58 -21.71
CA ALA A 182 -6.68 7.49 -20.85
C ALA A 182 -5.98 8.02 -19.58
N TYR A 183 -5.10 9.02 -19.72
CA TYR A 183 -4.43 9.67 -18.60
C TYR A 183 -5.43 10.26 -17.58
N VAL A 184 -6.44 10.99 -18.06
CA VAL A 184 -7.48 11.59 -17.21
C VAL A 184 -8.24 10.53 -16.41
N LEU A 185 -8.70 9.47 -17.08
CA LEU A 185 -9.46 8.40 -16.44
C LEU A 185 -8.61 7.65 -15.40
N LEU A 186 -7.36 7.34 -15.72
CA LEU A 186 -6.44 6.65 -14.82
C LEU A 186 -6.05 7.52 -13.62
N MET A 187 -5.82 8.81 -13.82
CA MET A 187 -5.53 9.74 -12.71
C MET A 187 -6.76 9.95 -11.83
N ALA A 188 -7.97 10.06 -12.41
CA ALA A 188 -9.20 10.13 -11.64
C ALA A 188 -9.40 8.86 -10.80
N ALA A 189 -9.22 7.66 -11.39
CA ALA A 189 -9.25 6.40 -10.64
C ALA A 189 -8.20 6.37 -9.52
N GLY A 190 -6.98 6.87 -9.78
CA GLY A 190 -5.95 7.03 -8.76
C GLY A 190 -6.40 7.92 -7.60
N PHE A 191 -7.00 9.08 -7.86
CA PHE A 191 -7.50 9.99 -6.83
C PHE A 191 -8.65 9.38 -6.01
N TYR A 192 -9.52 8.60 -6.63
CA TYR A 192 -10.56 7.85 -5.92
C TYR A 192 -10.04 6.60 -5.20
N THR A 193 -8.74 6.26 -5.39
CA THR A 193 -8.06 5.15 -4.69
C THR A 193 -7.20 5.65 -3.54
N HIS A 194 -6.43 6.74 -3.71
CA HIS A 194 -5.52 7.26 -2.68
C HIS A 194 -5.13 8.72 -2.94
N TYR A 195 -5.14 9.55 -1.90
CA TYR A 195 -4.83 10.99 -1.99
C TYR A 195 -3.40 11.27 -2.49
N PHE A 196 -2.45 10.40 -2.25
CA PHE A 196 -1.07 10.56 -2.73
C PHE A 196 -0.93 10.50 -4.26
N THR A 197 -1.98 10.20 -4.99
CA THR A 197 -2.06 10.43 -6.45
C THR A 197 -1.66 11.86 -6.83
N ALA A 198 -1.88 12.84 -5.96
CA ALA A 198 -1.45 14.23 -6.15
C ALA A 198 0.06 14.37 -6.37
N LEU A 199 0.88 13.54 -5.71
CA LEU A 199 2.33 13.52 -5.90
C LEU A 199 2.71 13.11 -7.32
N CYS A 200 1.97 12.17 -7.92
CA CYS A 200 2.18 11.77 -9.32
C CYS A 200 1.84 12.91 -10.30
N VAL A 201 0.81 13.70 -10.01
CA VAL A 201 0.52 14.92 -10.79
C VAL A 201 1.71 15.87 -10.73
N LEU A 202 2.26 16.12 -9.54
CA LEU A 202 3.44 16.99 -9.37
C LEU A 202 4.65 16.44 -10.14
N VAL A 203 4.89 15.13 -10.11
CA VAL A 203 5.95 14.47 -10.91
C VAL A 203 5.75 14.75 -12.40
N HIS A 204 4.55 14.57 -12.93
CA HIS A 204 4.25 14.78 -14.34
C HIS A 204 4.42 16.24 -14.76
N TRP A 205 3.97 17.18 -13.93
CA TRP A 205 4.18 18.61 -14.16
C TRP A 205 5.67 18.98 -14.10
N ALA A 206 6.42 18.47 -13.11
CA ALA A 206 7.86 18.71 -12.99
C ALA A 206 8.61 18.14 -14.19
N TRP A 207 8.27 16.94 -14.66
CA TRP A 207 8.88 16.36 -15.85
C TRP A 207 8.60 17.20 -17.11
N LEU A 208 7.36 17.62 -17.35
CA LEU A 208 7.04 18.51 -18.47
C LEU A 208 7.77 19.86 -18.34
N GLY A 209 7.98 20.37 -17.11
CA GLY A 209 8.83 21.53 -16.83
C GLY A 209 10.29 21.29 -17.26
N VAL A 210 10.86 20.14 -16.92
CA VAL A 210 12.21 19.74 -17.36
C VAL A 210 12.28 19.65 -18.88
N LEU A 211 11.26 19.11 -19.56
CA LEU A 211 11.21 19.06 -21.02
C LEU A 211 11.20 20.45 -21.65
N CYS A 212 10.57 21.45 -21.01
CA CYS A 212 10.54 22.83 -21.51
C CYS A 212 11.94 23.44 -21.68
N THR A 213 12.91 23.01 -20.89
CA THR A 213 14.31 23.52 -21.00
C THR A 213 14.97 23.13 -22.31
N SER A 214 14.48 22.06 -22.96
CA SER A 214 15.03 21.52 -24.21
C SER A 214 14.13 21.78 -25.43
N GLN A 215 12.90 22.27 -25.21
CA GLN A 215 11.90 22.50 -26.27
C GLN A 215 11.91 23.94 -26.75
N ARG A 216 11.63 24.14 -28.05
CA ARG A 216 11.40 25.47 -28.59
C ARG A 216 10.11 26.08 -27.99
N PRO A 217 10.02 27.42 -27.88
CA PRO A 217 8.85 28.06 -27.24
C PRO A 217 7.49 27.59 -27.76
N GLY A 218 7.32 27.35 -29.06
CA GLY A 218 6.08 26.86 -29.68
C GLY A 218 5.80 25.36 -29.51
N GLU A 219 6.77 24.58 -29.02
CA GLU A 219 6.67 23.13 -28.86
C GLU A 219 6.46 22.70 -27.39
N ARG A 220 6.42 23.67 -26.46
CA ARG A 220 6.31 23.40 -25.03
C ARG A 220 5.01 22.73 -24.66
N LEU A 221 5.06 21.44 -24.35
CA LEU A 221 3.89 20.61 -24.07
C LEU A 221 3.10 21.06 -22.84
N ILE A 222 3.79 21.58 -21.83
CA ILE A 222 3.15 22.10 -20.59
C ILE A 222 2.22 23.29 -20.87
N LEU A 223 2.45 24.05 -21.96
CA LEU A 223 1.63 25.18 -22.36
C LEU A 223 0.48 24.81 -23.31
N ARG A 224 0.41 23.55 -23.76
CA ARG A 224 -0.67 23.11 -24.65
C ARG A 224 -2.02 23.13 -23.95
N ARG A 225 -3.04 23.68 -24.60
CA ARG A 225 -4.42 23.73 -24.10
C ARG A 225 -4.94 22.33 -23.70
N GLN A 226 -4.57 21.29 -24.47
CA GLN A 226 -4.97 19.91 -24.19
C GLN A 226 -4.50 19.43 -22.81
N TRP A 227 -3.25 19.78 -22.40
CA TRP A 227 -2.72 19.44 -21.10
C TRP A 227 -3.50 20.11 -19.95
N TRP A 228 -3.81 21.38 -20.10
CA TRP A 228 -4.61 22.12 -19.13
C TRP A 228 -6.02 21.58 -19.02
N LEU A 229 -6.68 21.30 -20.16
CA LEU A 229 -8.00 20.69 -20.20
C LEU A 229 -8.01 19.31 -19.52
N ALA A 230 -6.99 18.48 -19.73
CA ALA A 230 -6.88 17.18 -19.08
C ALA A 230 -6.83 17.35 -17.54
N ASN A 231 -6.00 18.26 -17.03
CA ASN A 231 -5.89 18.48 -15.58
C ASN A 231 -7.17 19.10 -14.98
N VAL A 232 -7.79 20.06 -15.68
CA VAL A 232 -9.11 20.59 -15.28
C VAL A 232 -10.16 19.48 -15.25
N THR A 233 -10.18 18.59 -16.24
CA THR A 233 -11.12 17.47 -16.26
C THR A 233 -10.90 16.52 -15.09
N ILE A 234 -9.64 16.22 -14.71
CA ILE A 234 -9.34 15.42 -13.50
C ILE A 234 -9.96 16.08 -12.26
N VAL A 235 -9.76 17.39 -12.08
CA VAL A 235 -10.35 18.15 -10.97
C VAL A 235 -11.88 18.08 -11.00
N LEU A 236 -12.49 18.28 -12.17
CA LEU A 236 -13.96 18.21 -12.32
C LEU A 236 -14.50 16.81 -11.99
N LEU A 237 -13.84 15.75 -12.40
CA LEU A 237 -14.22 14.38 -12.05
C LEU A 237 -14.08 14.09 -10.56
N TYR A 238 -13.17 14.78 -9.88
CA TYR A 238 -12.94 14.63 -8.44
C TYR A 238 -13.83 15.54 -7.58
N LEU A 239 -14.50 16.53 -8.15
CA LEU A 239 -15.39 17.47 -7.42
C LEU A 239 -16.40 16.78 -6.51
N PRO A 240 -17.05 15.66 -6.90
CA PRO A 240 -18.00 14.98 -5.99
C PRO A 240 -17.37 14.51 -4.68
N TRP A 241 -16.06 14.24 -4.67
CA TRP A 241 -15.34 13.79 -3.47
C TRP A 241 -14.66 14.94 -2.69
N LEU A 242 -14.50 16.10 -3.29
CA LEU A 242 -13.79 17.24 -2.70
C LEU A 242 -14.34 17.67 -1.32
N PRO A 243 -15.66 17.71 -1.06
CA PRO A 243 -16.18 18.02 0.27
C PRO A 243 -15.68 17.07 1.35
N ASN A 244 -15.56 15.75 1.04
CA ASN A 244 -15.09 14.74 1.97
C ASN A 244 -13.59 14.90 2.28
N LEU A 245 -12.79 15.24 1.26
CA LEU A 245 -11.37 15.58 1.47
C LEU A 245 -11.22 16.82 2.36
N LEU A 246 -12.05 17.86 2.17
CA LEU A 246 -12.03 19.04 3.03
C LEU A 246 -12.46 18.70 4.47
N GLY A 247 -13.48 17.84 4.62
CA GLY A 247 -13.89 17.30 5.91
C GLY A 247 -12.75 16.58 6.60
N LEU A 248 -12.05 15.68 5.91
CA LEU A 248 -10.88 14.95 6.45
C LEU A 248 -9.81 15.93 6.97
N VAL A 249 -9.47 16.97 6.19
CA VAL A 249 -8.47 17.97 6.61
C VAL A 249 -8.90 18.73 7.86
N GLN A 250 -10.21 19.02 8.01
CA GLN A 250 -10.76 19.70 9.19
C GLN A 250 -10.73 18.82 10.46
N HIS A 251 -10.80 17.50 10.31
CA HIS A 251 -10.85 16.54 11.42
C HIS A 251 -9.53 15.80 11.66
N VAL A 252 -8.42 16.26 11.05
CA VAL A 252 -7.08 15.64 11.22
C VAL A 252 -6.68 15.53 12.71
N ASP A 253 -7.02 16.53 13.53
CA ASP A 253 -6.66 16.49 14.95
C ASP A 253 -7.48 15.43 15.71
N GLU A 254 -8.72 15.18 15.32
CA GLU A 254 -9.53 14.10 15.88
C GLU A 254 -8.97 12.72 15.50
N LEU A 255 -8.55 12.55 14.24
CA LEU A 255 -7.90 11.34 13.74
C LEU A 255 -6.57 11.06 14.46
N LYS A 256 -5.80 12.09 14.82
CA LYS A 256 -4.59 11.94 15.63
C LYS A 256 -4.90 11.44 17.04
N VAL A 257 -5.97 11.94 17.65
CA VAL A 257 -6.40 11.49 18.99
C VAL A 257 -6.91 10.05 18.94
N GLY A 258 -7.57 9.65 17.86
CA GLY A 258 -8.06 8.29 17.63
C GLY A 258 -6.97 7.27 17.28
N GLY A 259 -5.76 7.72 16.94
CA GLY A 259 -4.66 6.85 16.52
C GLY A 259 -4.70 6.46 15.03
N ASP A 260 -5.64 6.99 14.24
CA ASP A 260 -5.75 6.70 12.80
C ASP A 260 -4.64 7.35 11.97
N VAL A 261 -4.10 8.49 12.44
CA VAL A 261 -2.97 9.20 11.82
C VAL A 261 -2.03 9.78 12.88
N GLY A 262 -0.77 9.99 12.51
CA GLY A 262 0.20 10.67 13.38
C GLY A 262 0.80 9.80 14.48
N TRP A 263 0.64 8.48 14.40
CA TRP A 263 1.24 7.49 15.31
C TRP A 263 2.73 7.23 14.98
N GLU A 264 3.17 7.59 13.79
CA GLU A 264 4.56 7.41 13.36
C GLU A 264 5.53 8.32 14.13
N GLU A 265 6.74 7.83 14.33
CA GLU A 265 7.81 8.61 14.93
C GLU A 265 8.21 9.82 14.07
N PRO A 266 8.63 10.92 14.69
CA PRO A 266 9.14 12.08 13.96
C PRO A 266 10.34 11.71 13.07
N VAL A 267 10.35 12.25 11.83
CA VAL A 267 11.43 11.99 10.88
C VAL A 267 12.78 12.52 11.37
N SER A 268 13.83 11.80 11.05
CA SER A 268 15.23 12.10 11.37
C SER A 268 16.11 11.97 10.12
N LEU A 269 17.41 12.22 10.27
CA LEU A 269 18.37 11.97 9.18
C LEU A 269 18.47 10.49 8.79
N LEU A 270 18.08 9.58 9.68
CA LEU A 270 18.08 8.13 9.41
C LEU A 270 16.89 7.71 8.54
N SER A 271 15.78 8.46 8.54
CA SER A 271 14.52 8.05 7.93
C SER A 271 14.62 7.79 6.42
N VAL A 272 15.39 8.61 5.66
CA VAL A 272 15.54 8.38 4.21
C VAL A 272 16.37 7.12 3.91
N PRO A 273 17.55 6.89 4.52
CA PRO A 273 18.25 5.62 4.38
C PRO A 273 17.41 4.40 4.82
N SER A 274 16.76 4.46 5.99
CA SER A 274 15.87 3.41 6.46
C SER A 274 14.74 3.10 5.48
N MET A 275 14.11 4.11 4.90
CA MET A 275 13.06 3.93 3.89
C MET A 275 13.58 3.16 2.65
N ILE A 276 14.81 3.42 2.21
CA ILE A 276 15.41 2.69 1.08
C ILE A 276 15.68 1.23 1.48
N TRP A 277 16.13 0.99 2.70
CA TRP A 277 16.30 -0.36 3.23
C TRP A 277 14.95 -1.08 3.35
N GLN A 278 13.91 -0.41 3.86
CA GLN A 278 12.57 -0.96 3.92
C GLN A 278 12.05 -1.39 2.54
N PHE A 279 12.22 -0.57 1.52
CA PHE A 279 11.81 -0.93 0.16
C PHE A 279 12.47 -2.22 -0.37
N LEU A 280 13.73 -2.46 0.00
CA LEU A 280 14.54 -3.54 -0.57
C LEU A 280 14.74 -4.73 0.37
N LEU A 281 14.63 -4.54 1.68
CA LEU A 281 14.95 -5.55 2.68
C LEU A 281 13.75 -5.90 3.58
N GLN A 282 12.69 -5.08 3.59
CA GLN A 282 11.57 -5.17 4.56
C GLN A 282 12.07 -5.12 6.01
N ASP A 283 13.06 -4.27 6.22
CA ASP A 283 13.69 -3.98 7.50
C ASP A 283 14.25 -2.56 7.46
N GLU A 284 14.18 -1.82 8.54
CA GLU A 284 14.69 -0.45 8.63
C GLU A 284 16.21 -0.34 8.47
N GLY A 285 16.89 -1.46 8.50
CA GLY A 285 18.33 -1.53 8.35
C GLY A 285 19.14 -1.05 9.57
N LEU A 286 18.47 -0.73 10.67
CA LEU A 286 19.14 -0.20 11.88
C LEU A 286 20.12 -1.20 12.51
N GLY A 287 19.93 -2.52 12.27
CA GLY A 287 20.85 -3.58 12.67
C GLY A 287 22.04 -3.78 11.73
N ILE A 288 22.08 -3.10 10.60
CA ILE A 288 23.17 -3.23 9.61
C ILE A 288 24.40 -2.46 10.08
N TRP A 289 25.60 -2.97 9.74
CA TRP A 289 26.86 -2.25 10.00
C TRP A 289 26.79 -0.79 9.47
N ALA A 290 27.00 0.17 10.35
CA ALA A 290 26.73 1.58 10.10
C ALA A 290 27.28 2.16 8.77
N PRO A 291 28.55 1.85 8.31
CA PRO A 291 28.99 2.30 7.00
C PRO A 291 28.14 1.75 5.85
N LEU A 292 27.69 0.50 5.90
CA LEU A 292 26.87 -0.10 4.86
C LEU A 292 25.44 0.50 4.87
N PHE A 293 24.90 0.76 6.06
CA PHE A 293 23.61 1.43 6.23
C PHE A 293 23.53 2.74 5.45
N TRP A 294 24.63 3.54 5.46
CA TRP A 294 24.69 4.80 4.75
C TRP A 294 25.14 4.67 3.29
N LEU A 295 26.22 3.92 3.05
CA LEU A 295 26.87 3.87 1.74
C LEU A 295 26.00 3.24 0.67
N PHE A 296 25.19 2.24 0.99
CA PHE A 296 24.37 1.55 0.01
C PHE A 296 23.19 2.43 -0.49
N PRO A 297 22.36 3.06 0.38
CA PRO A 297 21.39 4.05 -0.07
C PRO A 297 22.01 5.23 -0.81
N LEU A 298 23.15 5.76 -0.35
CA LEU A 298 23.86 6.84 -1.03
C LEU A 298 24.38 6.44 -2.42
N LEU A 299 24.83 5.21 -2.58
CA LEU A 299 25.21 4.65 -3.89
C LEU A 299 23.99 4.66 -4.84
N LEU A 300 22.83 4.16 -4.38
CA LEU A 300 21.62 4.13 -5.18
C LEU A 300 21.14 5.53 -5.55
N LEU A 301 21.10 6.45 -4.58
CA LEU A 301 20.77 7.87 -4.83
C LEU A 301 21.77 8.52 -5.79
N GLY A 302 23.05 8.19 -5.67
CA GLY A 302 24.09 8.62 -6.60
C GLY A 302 23.88 8.10 -8.02
N VAL A 303 23.53 6.83 -8.18
CA VAL A 303 23.17 6.23 -9.48
C VAL A 303 21.95 6.95 -10.08
N VAL A 304 20.90 7.17 -9.28
CA VAL A 304 19.71 7.93 -9.69
C VAL A 304 20.09 9.35 -10.15
N GLY A 305 20.81 10.09 -9.33
CA GLY A 305 21.21 11.48 -9.61
C GLY A 305 22.09 11.60 -10.85
N VAL A 306 23.14 10.76 -10.97
CA VAL A 306 24.06 10.78 -12.12
C VAL A 306 23.33 10.40 -13.41
N THR A 307 22.42 9.41 -13.35
CA THR A 307 21.67 8.95 -14.54
C THR A 307 20.71 10.04 -15.02
N ALA A 308 20.02 10.73 -14.11
CA ALA A 308 19.15 11.85 -14.43
C ALA A 308 19.95 13.07 -14.93
N TRP A 309 21.09 13.39 -14.28
CA TRP A 309 21.94 14.53 -14.69
C TRP A 309 22.55 14.33 -16.08
N ARG A 310 22.95 13.10 -16.43
CA ARG A 310 23.48 12.75 -17.75
C ARG A 310 22.42 12.55 -18.82
N ASP A 311 21.14 12.60 -18.45
CA ASP A 311 20.05 12.37 -19.40
C ASP A 311 19.95 13.50 -20.43
N ARG A 312 20.41 13.24 -21.65
CA ARG A 312 20.38 14.15 -22.80
C ARG A 312 19.41 13.69 -23.88
N GLU A 313 18.66 12.64 -23.62
CA GLU A 313 17.66 12.15 -24.56
C GLU A 313 16.52 13.16 -24.76
N ARG A 314 15.90 13.14 -25.94
CA ARG A 314 14.85 14.09 -26.32
C ARG A 314 13.70 14.17 -25.30
N TYR A 315 13.35 13.04 -24.70
CA TYR A 315 12.21 12.94 -23.75
C TYR A 315 12.64 12.79 -22.30
N ARG A 316 13.93 12.93 -21.99
CA ARG A 316 14.46 12.90 -20.61
C ARG A 316 13.87 11.74 -19.77
N PRO A 317 13.92 10.47 -20.24
CA PRO A 317 13.30 9.35 -19.54
C PRO A 317 13.86 9.07 -18.15
N ALA A 318 15.16 9.25 -17.94
CA ALA A 318 15.77 9.10 -16.62
C ALA A 318 15.35 10.22 -15.68
N SER A 319 15.14 11.44 -16.19
CA SER A 319 14.62 12.55 -15.40
C SER A 319 13.17 12.29 -14.94
N LEU A 320 12.32 11.69 -15.78
CA LEU A 320 10.97 11.26 -15.38
C LEU A 320 11.02 10.30 -14.20
N LEU A 321 11.82 9.24 -14.31
CA LEU A 321 11.89 8.19 -13.29
C LEU A 321 12.55 8.67 -12.00
N ALA A 322 13.57 9.53 -12.11
CA ALA A 322 14.20 10.16 -10.95
C ALA A 322 13.20 11.06 -10.20
N LEU A 323 12.42 11.86 -10.93
CA LEU A 323 11.34 12.66 -10.33
C LEU A 323 10.25 11.76 -9.74
N PHE A 324 9.89 10.67 -10.43
CA PHE A 324 8.87 9.73 -9.94
C PHE A 324 9.27 9.08 -8.61
N PHE A 325 10.55 8.78 -8.41
CA PHE A 325 11.06 8.23 -7.16
C PHE A 325 11.38 9.31 -6.12
N LEU A 326 12.20 10.32 -6.47
CA LEU A 326 12.76 11.25 -5.49
C LEU A 326 11.77 12.34 -5.05
N LEU A 327 10.95 12.87 -5.95
CA LEU A 327 10.09 14.00 -5.62
C LEU A 327 9.04 13.63 -4.55
N PRO A 328 8.29 12.52 -4.67
CA PRO A 328 7.41 12.06 -3.60
C PRO A 328 8.16 11.75 -2.30
N LEU A 329 9.27 11.03 -2.37
CA LEU A 329 10.09 10.68 -1.20
C LEU A 329 10.50 11.94 -0.41
N LEU A 330 11.04 12.95 -1.09
CA LEU A 330 11.52 14.17 -0.45
C LEU A 330 10.38 15.10 0.01
N LEU A 331 9.26 15.15 -0.74
CA LEU A 331 8.10 15.94 -0.33
C LEU A 331 7.44 15.35 0.92
N VAL A 332 7.22 14.03 0.95
CA VAL A 332 6.62 13.38 2.11
C VAL A 332 7.56 13.46 3.31
N TYR A 333 8.87 13.27 3.12
CA TYR A 333 9.87 13.50 4.17
C TYR A 333 9.79 14.93 4.72
N GLY A 334 9.74 15.95 3.84
CA GLY A 334 9.63 17.35 4.25
C GLY A 334 8.33 17.68 4.98
N VAL A 335 7.19 17.15 4.54
CA VAL A 335 5.88 17.33 5.20
C VAL A 335 5.88 16.65 6.57
N SER A 336 6.59 15.56 6.74
CA SER A 336 6.62 14.77 7.98
C SER A 336 7.33 15.46 9.15
N PHE A 337 8.02 16.58 8.93
CA PHE A 337 8.45 17.46 10.02
C PHE A 337 7.27 18.21 10.69
N ILE A 338 6.12 18.29 10.02
CA ILE A 338 4.91 18.98 10.51
C ILE A 338 3.85 17.96 10.91
N SER A 339 3.64 16.94 10.09
CA SER A 339 2.67 15.87 10.31
C SER A 339 3.32 14.53 9.91
N PRO A 340 3.54 13.60 10.86
CA PRO A 340 4.22 12.34 10.58
C PRO A 340 3.37 11.47 9.62
N VAL A 341 3.82 11.40 8.36
CA VAL A 341 3.19 10.65 7.27
C VAL A 341 4.25 9.93 6.41
N PHE A 342 5.49 9.82 6.91
CA PHE A 342 6.61 9.19 6.20
C PHE A 342 6.56 7.68 6.38
N ILE A 343 5.57 7.05 5.76
CA ILE A 343 5.23 5.63 5.90
C ILE A 343 5.55 4.90 4.60
N GLU A 344 6.15 3.72 4.70
CA GLU A 344 6.59 2.91 3.56
C GLU A 344 5.44 2.65 2.57
N ARG A 345 4.27 2.21 3.05
CA ARG A 345 3.12 1.86 2.24
C ARG A 345 2.63 3.00 1.33
N TYR A 346 2.76 4.25 1.75
CA TYR A 346 2.36 5.42 0.96
C TYR A 346 3.35 5.74 -0.16
N LEU A 347 4.60 5.31 -0.02
CA LEU A 347 5.69 5.57 -0.96
C LEU A 347 6.00 4.36 -1.87
N THR A 348 5.44 3.18 -1.60
CA THR A 348 5.70 1.93 -2.34
C THR A 348 5.53 2.08 -3.84
N VAL A 349 4.48 2.79 -4.29
CA VAL A 349 4.24 3.01 -5.73
C VAL A 349 5.37 3.82 -6.37
N TYR A 350 5.89 4.82 -5.67
CA TYR A 350 6.96 5.69 -6.15
C TYR A 350 8.33 5.00 -6.08
N ALA A 351 8.49 4.07 -5.15
CA ALA A 351 9.68 3.23 -5.04
C ALA A 351 9.88 2.36 -6.30
N LEU A 352 8.81 2.03 -7.06
CA LEU A 352 8.90 1.32 -8.34
C LEU A 352 9.77 2.05 -9.39
N GLY A 353 9.96 3.35 -9.25
CA GLY A 353 10.85 4.13 -10.11
C GLY A 353 12.33 3.77 -9.94
N LEU A 354 12.74 3.33 -8.76
CA LEU A 354 14.14 3.01 -8.43
C LEU A 354 14.67 1.80 -9.25
N PRO A 355 14.05 0.61 -9.22
CA PRO A 355 14.52 -0.54 -10.02
C PRO A 355 14.50 -0.26 -11.52
N ILE A 356 13.51 0.46 -12.04
CA ILE A 356 13.45 0.84 -13.46
C ILE A 356 14.64 1.74 -13.81
N LEU A 357 14.91 2.76 -13.00
CA LEU A 357 16.00 3.70 -13.28
C LEU A 357 17.37 3.05 -13.15
N VAL A 358 17.58 2.19 -12.13
CA VAL A 358 18.83 1.43 -11.99
C VAL A 358 19.05 0.49 -13.17
N ALA A 359 18.02 -0.19 -13.65
CA ALA A 359 18.12 -1.04 -14.85
C ALA A 359 18.53 -0.24 -16.09
N ILE A 360 17.96 0.96 -16.29
CA ILE A 360 18.36 1.87 -17.37
C ILE A 360 19.81 2.35 -17.17
N ALA A 361 20.20 2.66 -15.95
CA ALA A 361 21.57 3.08 -15.64
C ALA A 361 22.58 1.99 -16.01
N ILE A 362 22.31 0.75 -15.61
CA ILE A 362 23.17 -0.43 -15.92
C ILE A 362 23.24 -0.65 -17.44
N ASP A 363 22.11 -0.55 -18.13
CA ASP A 363 22.05 -0.77 -19.59
C ASP A 363 22.86 0.29 -20.37
N ARG A 364 22.94 1.51 -19.88
CA ARG A 364 23.69 2.63 -20.49
C ARG A 364 25.18 2.64 -20.15
N LEU A 365 25.66 1.73 -19.30
CA LEU A 365 27.08 1.66 -18.94
C LEU A 365 27.92 1.24 -20.16
N PRO A 366 29.07 1.90 -20.42
CA PRO A 366 30.01 1.46 -21.47
C PRO A 366 30.55 0.06 -21.16
N SER A 367 30.99 -0.65 -22.18
CA SER A 367 31.45 -2.06 -22.07
C SER A 367 32.53 -2.27 -20.99
N ARG A 368 33.41 -1.28 -20.77
CA ARG A 368 34.41 -1.31 -19.70
C ARG A 368 33.85 -1.30 -18.28
N LEU A 369 32.61 -0.86 -18.12
CA LEU A 369 31.88 -0.82 -16.83
C LEU A 369 30.76 -1.87 -16.76
N SER A 370 30.72 -2.83 -17.69
CA SER A 370 29.71 -3.88 -17.69
C SER A 370 29.81 -4.80 -16.45
N LEU A 371 31.03 -5.08 -15.98
CA LEU A 371 31.25 -5.90 -14.79
C LEU A 371 30.75 -5.20 -13.50
N PRO A 372 31.10 -3.93 -13.19
CA PRO A 372 30.47 -3.19 -12.08
C PRO A 372 28.95 -3.09 -12.19
N GLY A 373 28.39 -2.91 -13.40
CA GLY A 373 26.95 -2.92 -13.63
C GLY A 373 26.30 -4.26 -13.31
N ALA A 374 26.93 -5.36 -13.76
CA ALA A 374 26.49 -6.71 -13.43
C ALA A 374 26.59 -7.00 -11.92
N ALA A 375 27.67 -6.56 -11.29
CA ALA A 375 27.86 -6.70 -9.85
C ALA A 375 26.77 -5.94 -9.05
N LEU A 376 26.43 -4.72 -9.46
CA LEU A 376 25.34 -3.96 -8.84
C LEU A 376 23.99 -4.68 -9.01
N PHE A 377 23.71 -5.23 -10.20
CA PHE A 377 22.47 -5.97 -10.44
C PHE A 377 22.39 -7.22 -9.54
N VAL A 378 23.47 -8.02 -9.48
CA VAL A 378 23.54 -9.22 -8.63
C VAL A 378 23.40 -8.86 -7.15
N LEU A 379 24.05 -7.76 -6.71
CA LEU A 379 23.91 -7.26 -5.34
C LEU A 379 22.46 -6.91 -5.02
N LEU A 380 21.78 -6.16 -5.90
CA LEU A 380 20.37 -5.80 -5.70
C LEU A 380 19.47 -7.02 -5.65
N VAL A 381 19.63 -7.96 -6.59
CA VAL A 381 18.89 -9.23 -6.56
C VAL A 381 19.14 -9.97 -5.24
N GLY A 382 20.38 -10.00 -4.74
CA GLY A 382 20.72 -10.62 -3.45
C GLY A 382 20.02 -9.94 -2.27
N VAL A 383 20.01 -8.61 -2.23
CA VAL A 383 19.33 -7.83 -1.19
C VAL A 383 17.81 -8.07 -1.25
N GLU A 384 17.21 -8.00 -2.45
CA GLU A 384 15.78 -8.24 -2.62
C GLU A 384 15.36 -9.68 -2.25
N LEU A 385 16.21 -10.69 -2.53
CA LEU A 385 15.96 -12.07 -2.08
C LEU A 385 15.99 -12.20 -0.56
N LEU A 386 16.89 -11.47 0.12
CA LEU A 386 16.90 -11.40 1.59
C LEU A 386 15.63 -10.70 2.12
N GLY A 387 15.21 -9.61 1.48
CA GLY A 387 13.99 -8.91 1.82
C GLY A 387 12.74 -9.77 1.59
N LEU A 388 12.70 -10.57 0.52
CA LEU A 388 11.63 -11.55 0.31
C LEU A 388 11.61 -12.62 1.39
N LYS A 389 12.78 -13.09 1.86
CA LYS A 389 12.84 -14.00 3.01
C LYS A 389 12.19 -13.34 4.22
N ASN A 390 12.53 -12.09 4.54
CA ASN A 390 11.91 -11.36 5.65
C ASN A 390 10.39 -11.26 5.45
N ASN A 391 9.95 -10.88 4.26
CA ASN A 391 8.52 -10.74 3.92
C ASN A 391 7.72 -12.05 4.06
N PHE A 392 8.33 -13.21 3.76
CA PHE A 392 7.67 -14.51 3.85
C PHE A 392 7.89 -15.22 5.19
N THR A 393 8.66 -14.64 6.09
CA THR A 393 8.77 -15.13 7.46
C THR A 393 7.57 -14.65 8.25
N VAL A 394 6.72 -15.57 8.65
CA VAL A 394 5.54 -15.30 9.46
C VAL A 394 5.94 -15.45 10.92
N ASP A 395 5.84 -14.37 11.68
CA ASP A 395 6.12 -14.36 13.11
C ASP A 395 4.91 -14.81 13.94
N GLU A 396 5.12 -15.09 15.24
CA GLU A 396 4.02 -15.37 16.16
C GLU A 396 3.02 -14.21 16.23
N HIS A 397 3.47 -12.97 16.05
CA HIS A 397 2.63 -11.77 15.99
C HIS A 397 1.67 -11.76 14.80
N ASP A 398 1.99 -12.48 13.72
CA ASP A 398 1.14 -12.58 12.52
C ASP A 398 0.05 -13.67 12.63
N GLN A 399 -0.14 -14.29 13.82
CA GLN A 399 -1.00 -15.46 14.05
C GLN A 399 -2.21 -15.15 14.95
N PHE A 400 -2.80 -13.98 14.80
CA PHE A 400 -3.97 -13.54 15.59
C PHE A 400 -5.18 -14.49 15.47
N ASN A 401 -5.32 -15.19 14.35
CA ASN A 401 -6.40 -16.18 14.16
C ASN A 401 -6.41 -17.29 15.23
N GLY A 402 -5.27 -17.65 15.81
CA GLY A 402 -5.19 -18.70 16.84
C GLY A 402 -6.06 -18.43 18.07
N PRO A 403 -5.91 -17.27 18.77
CA PRO A 403 -6.80 -16.86 19.85
C PRO A 403 -8.28 -16.82 19.48
N VAL A 404 -8.61 -16.33 18.26
CA VAL A 404 -10.01 -16.28 17.80
C VAL A 404 -10.59 -17.67 17.59
N GLU A 405 -9.86 -18.57 16.93
CA GLU A 405 -10.27 -19.96 16.78
C GLU A 405 -10.43 -20.69 18.11
N PHE A 406 -9.62 -20.34 19.12
CA PHE A 406 -9.78 -20.87 20.48
C PHE A 406 -11.07 -20.41 21.11
N VAL A 407 -11.46 -19.13 20.94
CA VAL A 407 -12.76 -18.64 21.39
C VAL A 407 -13.88 -19.35 20.65
N ASN A 408 -13.86 -19.39 19.32
CA ASN A 408 -14.89 -20.05 18.48
C ASN A 408 -15.16 -21.51 18.91
N ARG A 409 -14.09 -22.26 19.24
CA ARG A 409 -14.21 -23.68 19.67
C ARG A 409 -14.80 -23.86 21.08
N ASN A 410 -14.63 -22.87 21.96
CA ASN A 410 -15.02 -22.97 23.37
C ASN A 410 -16.18 -22.03 23.74
N TYR A 411 -16.69 -21.28 22.78
CA TYR A 411 -17.85 -20.41 22.92
C TYR A 411 -19.09 -21.20 23.36
N GLN A 412 -19.87 -20.61 24.23
CA GLN A 412 -21.19 -21.10 24.64
C GLN A 412 -22.21 -19.97 24.46
N GLU A 413 -23.45 -20.34 24.19
CA GLU A 413 -24.56 -19.40 24.12
C GLU A 413 -24.58 -18.51 25.37
N ASP A 414 -24.80 -17.21 25.19
CA ASP A 414 -24.74 -16.15 26.22
C ASP A 414 -23.33 -15.75 26.70
N ASP A 415 -22.24 -16.32 26.19
CA ASP A 415 -20.91 -15.78 26.45
C ASP A 415 -20.80 -14.33 25.95
N ARG A 416 -20.07 -13.49 26.65
CA ARG A 416 -19.72 -12.14 26.21
C ARG A 416 -18.28 -12.13 25.70
N ILE A 417 -18.03 -11.40 24.62
CA ILE A 417 -16.70 -11.24 24.05
C ILE A 417 -16.34 -9.76 24.06
N VAL A 418 -15.26 -9.42 24.76
CA VAL A 418 -14.80 -8.04 24.95
C VAL A 418 -13.35 -7.92 24.49
N LEU A 419 -13.10 -6.98 23.58
CA LEU A 419 -11.78 -6.68 23.05
C LEU A 419 -11.27 -5.37 23.62
N SER A 420 -9.99 -5.30 23.93
CA SER A 420 -9.36 -4.12 24.54
C SER A 420 -9.02 -3.02 23.55
N ASP A 421 -8.87 -3.34 22.28
CA ASP A 421 -8.35 -2.44 21.26
C ASP A 421 -9.12 -2.56 19.92
N MET A 422 -9.20 -1.45 19.19
CA MET A 422 -9.91 -1.34 17.92
C MET A 422 -9.27 -2.20 16.82
N LEU A 423 -7.93 -2.25 16.74
CA LEU A 423 -7.26 -3.02 15.69
C LEU A 423 -7.49 -4.53 15.89
N TRP A 424 -7.50 -5.00 17.16
CA TRP A 424 -7.89 -6.37 17.47
C TRP A 424 -9.36 -6.62 17.11
N TYR A 425 -10.26 -5.66 17.39
CA TYR A 425 -11.67 -5.76 17.03
C TYR A 425 -11.86 -5.95 15.51
N LEU A 426 -11.21 -5.13 14.70
CA LEU A 426 -11.31 -5.18 13.24
C LEU A 426 -10.80 -6.51 12.67
N SER A 427 -9.70 -7.06 13.24
CA SER A 427 -9.19 -8.38 12.86
C SER A 427 -10.09 -9.51 13.33
N TYR A 428 -10.66 -9.38 14.54
CA TYR A 428 -11.51 -10.39 15.18
C TYR A 428 -12.79 -10.63 14.38
N VAL A 429 -13.47 -9.56 13.96
CA VAL A 429 -14.73 -9.62 13.19
C VAL A 429 -14.63 -10.56 12.00
N TYR A 430 -13.50 -10.57 11.30
CA TYR A 430 -13.32 -11.45 10.13
C TYR A 430 -13.28 -12.94 10.49
N TYR A 431 -12.72 -13.30 11.64
CA TYR A 431 -12.57 -14.71 12.07
C TYR A 431 -13.69 -15.18 12.98
N ASP A 432 -14.57 -14.27 13.45
CA ASP A 432 -15.66 -14.61 14.36
C ASP A 432 -16.66 -15.55 13.70
N GLN A 433 -16.95 -16.66 14.36
CA GLN A 433 -17.96 -17.65 13.96
C GLN A 433 -19.04 -17.79 15.01
N THR A 434 -19.06 -16.90 15.99
CA THR A 434 -20.06 -16.89 17.06
C THR A 434 -21.20 -15.93 16.71
N ASP A 435 -22.32 -16.06 17.42
CA ASP A 435 -23.44 -15.12 17.37
C ASP A 435 -23.40 -14.12 18.54
N ALA A 436 -22.25 -14.05 19.24
CA ALA A 436 -22.03 -13.09 20.30
C ALA A 436 -21.94 -11.66 19.76
N GLN A 437 -22.58 -10.72 20.44
CA GLN A 437 -22.30 -9.31 20.19
C GLN A 437 -20.91 -8.97 20.72
N LEU A 438 -19.99 -8.66 19.83
CA LEU A 438 -18.65 -8.20 20.17
C LEU A 438 -18.71 -6.84 20.86
N GLN A 439 -17.93 -6.66 21.92
CA GLN A 439 -17.83 -5.41 22.65
C GLN A 439 -16.40 -4.88 22.63
N LEU A 440 -16.24 -3.57 22.50
CA LEU A 440 -14.97 -2.87 22.57
C LEU A 440 -14.85 -2.19 23.95
N TYR A 441 -13.79 -2.51 24.68
CA TYR A 441 -13.51 -1.92 25.98
C TYR A 441 -12.97 -0.51 25.82
N THR A 442 -13.68 0.48 26.36
CA THR A 442 -13.37 1.91 26.22
C THR A 442 -13.34 2.60 27.58
N PRO A 443 -12.44 2.17 28.51
CA PRO A 443 -12.40 2.74 29.85
C PRO A 443 -12.07 4.24 29.78
N PRO A 444 -12.79 5.11 30.50
CA PRO A 444 -12.46 6.52 30.54
C PRO A 444 -11.06 6.73 31.12
N LYS A 445 -10.36 7.76 30.64
CA LYS A 445 -9.07 8.16 31.20
C LYS A 445 -9.20 8.55 32.66
N ALA A 446 -8.07 8.64 33.38
CA ALA A 446 -8.05 9.00 34.82
C ALA A 446 -8.70 10.36 35.12
N ASP A 447 -8.76 11.26 34.17
CA ASP A 447 -9.44 12.56 34.24
C ASP A 447 -10.94 12.50 33.89
N GLY A 448 -11.47 11.30 33.57
CA GLY A 448 -12.85 11.08 33.16
C GLY A 448 -13.14 11.31 31.67
N THR A 449 -12.14 11.64 30.87
CA THR A 449 -12.29 11.81 29.42
C THR A 449 -12.65 10.47 28.77
N PRO A 450 -13.74 10.39 27.94
CA PRO A 450 -14.07 9.18 27.19
C PRO A 450 -12.94 8.77 26.24
N THR A 451 -12.73 7.45 26.09
CA THR A 451 -11.77 6.87 25.14
C THR A 451 -12.45 6.22 23.93
N ARG A 452 -13.78 6.37 23.81
CA ARG A 452 -14.50 5.86 22.66
C ARG A 452 -13.95 6.46 21.38
N PRO A 453 -13.80 5.68 20.31
CA PRO A 453 -13.43 6.19 19.00
C PRO A 453 -14.35 7.32 18.58
N ASN A 454 -13.82 8.27 17.86
CA ASN A 454 -14.59 9.42 17.36
C ASN A 454 -15.39 9.06 16.09
N ALA A 455 -16.16 10.03 15.58
CA ALA A 455 -16.98 9.88 14.38
C ALA A 455 -16.17 9.92 13.06
N TYR A 456 -14.85 9.83 13.14
CA TYR A 456 -13.94 9.76 11.99
C TYR A 456 -13.02 8.54 12.12
N GLY A 457 -12.48 8.06 10.99
CA GLY A 457 -11.61 6.90 10.96
C GLY A 457 -12.34 5.60 11.31
N PHE A 458 -11.66 4.70 11.96
CA PHE A 458 -12.19 3.36 12.30
C PHE A 458 -13.44 3.39 13.18
N GLY A 459 -13.63 4.45 13.96
CA GLY A 459 -14.80 4.59 14.84
C GLY A 459 -16.13 4.54 14.11
N THR A 460 -16.20 5.05 12.87
CA THR A 460 -17.44 5.00 12.08
C THR A 460 -17.82 3.58 11.65
N LEU A 461 -16.83 2.67 11.54
CA LEU A 461 -17.03 1.31 11.07
C LEU A 461 -17.69 0.41 12.12
N VAL A 462 -17.53 0.72 13.40
CA VAL A 462 -17.97 -0.15 14.50
C VAL A 462 -19.19 0.37 15.23
N ASP A 463 -19.57 1.63 15.08
CA ASP A 463 -20.71 2.25 15.78
C ASP A 463 -22.04 2.11 15.02
N GLN A 464 -22.25 0.97 14.34
CA GLN A 464 -23.51 0.70 13.62
C GLN A 464 -24.72 0.66 14.55
N ASP A 465 -24.55 0.20 15.80
CA ASP A 465 -25.61 -0.06 16.75
C ASP A 465 -25.78 1.01 17.83
N GLY A 466 -25.31 2.22 17.59
CA GLY A 466 -25.57 3.36 18.47
C GLY A 466 -25.04 3.18 19.91
N GLY A 467 -23.80 2.73 20.05
CA GLY A 467 -23.11 2.63 21.33
C GLY A 467 -23.30 1.31 22.09
N ARG A 468 -23.97 0.31 21.52
CA ARG A 468 -24.08 -1.03 22.13
C ARG A 468 -22.76 -1.79 22.15
N ILE A 469 -21.84 -1.44 21.26
CA ILE A 469 -20.54 -2.07 21.11
C ILE A 469 -19.59 -1.63 22.24
N TYR A 470 -19.74 -0.40 22.75
CA TYR A 470 -18.80 0.17 23.72
C TYR A 470 -19.08 -0.27 25.15
N LEU A 471 -18.05 -0.76 25.83
CA LEU A 471 -18.06 -1.12 27.24
C LEU A 471 -17.08 -0.24 28.01
N ASP A 472 -17.57 0.75 28.75
CA ASP A 472 -16.71 1.69 29.47
C ASP A 472 -16.15 1.09 30.78
N ARG A 473 -16.85 0.11 31.37
CA ARG A 473 -16.41 -0.57 32.59
C ARG A 473 -16.81 -2.04 32.57
N LEU A 474 -15.98 -2.91 33.07
CA LEU A 474 -16.31 -4.34 33.20
C LEU A 474 -17.51 -4.58 34.13
N SER A 475 -17.81 -3.64 35.04
CA SER A 475 -19.02 -3.66 35.88
C SER A 475 -20.32 -3.45 35.12
N ASP A 476 -20.25 -2.88 33.90
CA ASP A 476 -21.41 -2.54 33.07
C ASP A 476 -21.91 -3.75 32.28
N LEU A 477 -21.18 -4.87 32.32
CA LEU A 477 -21.65 -6.15 31.80
C LEU A 477 -22.97 -6.55 32.46
N PRO A 478 -23.95 -7.09 31.70
CA PRO A 478 -25.23 -7.52 32.21
C PRO A 478 -25.09 -8.39 33.48
N ALA A 479 -26.01 -8.21 34.45
CA ALA A 479 -25.92 -8.88 35.74
C ALA A 479 -26.07 -10.41 35.64
N ASP A 480 -26.69 -10.91 34.59
CA ASP A 480 -26.87 -12.31 34.23
C ASP A 480 -25.67 -12.93 33.50
N THR A 481 -24.67 -12.11 33.10
CA THR A 481 -23.45 -12.62 32.47
C THR A 481 -22.74 -13.60 33.37
N ARG A 482 -22.54 -14.81 32.90
CA ARG A 482 -21.86 -15.90 33.63
C ARG A 482 -20.44 -16.14 33.14
N ARG A 483 -20.21 -15.96 31.84
CA ARG A 483 -18.92 -16.19 31.21
C ARG A 483 -18.56 -14.99 30.33
N VAL A 484 -17.27 -14.64 30.31
CA VAL A 484 -16.76 -13.55 29.48
C VAL A 484 -15.39 -13.92 28.92
N TRP A 485 -15.23 -13.67 27.65
CA TRP A 485 -13.97 -13.72 26.94
C TRP A 485 -13.37 -12.32 26.91
N LEU A 486 -12.11 -12.20 27.38
CA LEU A 486 -11.34 -10.97 27.27
C LEU A 486 -10.20 -11.18 26.30
N ILE A 487 -10.17 -10.38 25.24
CA ILE A 487 -9.10 -10.36 24.23
C ILE A 487 -8.30 -9.06 24.42
N SER A 488 -7.02 -9.20 24.77
CA SER A 488 -6.10 -8.09 25.02
C SER A 488 -4.75 -8.36 24.40
N SER A 489 -3.85 -7.38 24.38
CA SER A 489 -2.44 -7.63 24.13
C SER A 489 -1.89 -8.66 25.13
N ASN A 490 -0.94 -9.47 24.68
CA ASN A 490 -0.19 -10.37 25.58
C ASN A 490 0.98 -9.65 26.29
N GLU A 491 1.21 -8.38 25.96
CA GLU A 491 2.20 -7.52 26.60
C GLU A 491 1.68 -6.96 27.93
N GLN A 492 2.55 -6.43 28.74
CA GLN A 492 2.21 -5.80 30.01
C GLN A 492 2.31 -4.27 29.89
N PRO A 493 1.43 -3.50 30.55
CA PRO A 493 0.38 -3.92 31.49
C PRO A 493 -0.90 -4.45 30.79
N ASP A 494 -1.65 -5.32 31.50
CA ASP A 494 -2.95 -5.83 31.05
C ASP A 494 -3.99 -4.68 30.99
N GLU A 495 -4.57 -4.45 29.80
CA GLU A 495 -5.52 -3.35 29.57
C GLU A 495 -6.81 -3.48 30.38
N PHE A 496 -7.18 -4.69 30.79
CA PHE A 496 -8.36 -4.94 31.63
C PHE A 496 -8.09 -4.86 33.14
N ALA A 497 -6.84 -4.65 33.56
CA ALA A 497 -6.50 -4.59 34.99
C ALA A 497 -6.96 -3.27 35.65
N PRO A 498 -7.44 -3.32 36.91
CA PRO A 498 -7.64 -4.51 37.73
C PRO A 498 -8.95 -5.24 37.41
N LEU A 499 -8.87 -6.57 37.37
CA LEU A 499 -10.07 -7.40 37.20
C LEU A 499 -10.88 -7.49 38.50
N PRO A 500 -12.23 -7.64 38.41
CA PRO A 500 -13.06 -7.87 39.60
C PRO A 500 -12.66 -9.14 40.37
N ALA A 501 -12.67 -9.10 41.68
CA ALA A 501 -12.20 -10.19 42.53
C ALA A 501 -13.09 -11.46 42.48
N ASP A 502 -14.30 -11.32 41.96
CA ASP A 502 -15.27 -12.40 41.76
C ASP A 502 -15.14 -13.11 40.44
N TRP A 503 -14.13 -12.74 39.61
CA TRP A 503 -13.84 -13.37 38.34
C TRP A 503 -12.79 -14.45 38.48
N ARG A 504 -13.04 -15.63 37.91
CA ARG A 504 -12.11 -16.76 37.93
C ARG A 504 -11.68 -17.11 36.53
N LEU A 505 -10.39 -17.05 36.26
CA LEU A 505 -9.81 -17.51 34.99
C LEU A 505 -9.99 -19.02 34.86
N ILE A 506 -10.55 -19.45 33.75
CA ILE A 506 -10.78 -20.88 33.44
C ILE A 506 -9.76 -21.37 32.41
N SER A 507 -9.52 -20.61 31.35
CA SER A 507 -8.59 -20.98 30.30
C SER A 507 -8.04 -19.74 29.59
N GLN A 508 -6.90 -19.88 28.94
CA GLN A 508 -6.31 -18.83 28.11
C GLN A 508 -5.53 -19.43 26.96
N GLN A 509 -5.40 -18.65 25.88
CA GLN A 509 -4.52 -18.92 24.76
C GLN A 509 -3.90 -17.63 24.26
N ASP A 510 -2.59 -17.66 24.04
CA ASP A 510 -1.80 -16.56 23.44
C ASP A 510 -1.54 -16.87 21.97
N GLY A 511 -1.41 -15.83 21.13
CA GLY A 511 -1.04 -15.88 19.72
C GLY A 511 -1.22 -14.54 19.03
N GLY A 512 -0.40 -14.24 18.04
CA GLY A 512 -0.50 -13.01 17.28
C GLY A 512 -0.35 -11.72 18.08
N GLY A 513 0.48 -11.72 19.13
CA GLY A 513 0.58 -10.57 20.03
C GLY A 513 -0.62 -10.38 20.97
N ALA A 514 -1.67 -11.20 20.83
CA ALA A 514 -2.89 -11.13 21.62
C ALA A 514 -3.04 -12.32 22.57
N ARG A 515 -3.90 -12.14 23.54
CA ARG A 515 -4.28 -13.14 24.55
C ARG A 515 -5.79 -13.23 24.68
N ALA A 516 -6.36 -14.39 24.41
CA ALA A 516 -7.75 -14.69 24.72
C ALA A 516 -7.87 -15.39 26.08
N ARG A 517 -8.70 -14.87 26.96
CA ARG A 517 -8.92 -15.38 28.34
C ARG A 517 -10.39 -15.58 28.61
N LEU A 518 -10.75 -16.77 29.07
CA LEU A 518 -12.11 -17.08 29.53
C LEU A 518 -12.21 -16.93 31.04
N TYR A 519 -13.13 -16.09 31.48
CA TYR A 519 -13.48 -15.93 32.87
C TYR A 519 -14.89 -16.42 33.16
N VAL A 520 -15.08 -17.03 34.32
CA VAL A 520 -16.39 -17.28 34.92
C VAL A 520 -16.62 -16.27 36.03
N LEU A 521 -17.78 -15.62 36.03
CA LEU A 521 -18.18 -14.62 36.97
C LEU A 521 -18.90 -15.28 38.16
N CYS A 522 -18.24 -15.29 39.31
CA CYS A 522 -18.74 -15.97 40.53
C CYS A 522 -19.72 -15.08 41.33
N ARG A 523 -20.67 -14.46 40.61
CA ARG A 523 -21.68 -13.57 41.19
C ARG A 523 -22.83 -14.38 41.84
N GLY A 524 -23.41 -13.88 42.91
CA GLY A 524 -24.61 -14.44 43.58
C GLY A 524 -24.33 -15.42 44.73
N PRO A 525 -25.40 -15.91 45.42
CA PRO A 525 -25.30 -16.81 46.56
C PRO A 525 -24.81 -18.22 46.13
N ALA A 526 -24.11 -18.91 47.05
CA ALA A 526 -23.40 -20.16 46.80
C ALA A 526 -24.16 -21.25 45.98
N PRO A 527 -25.46 -21.49 46.16
CA PRO A 527 -26.15 -22.53 45.38
C PRO A 527 -26.41 -22.17 43.90
N LEU A 528 -26.34 -20.88 43.56
CA LEU A 528 -26.60 -20.37 42.17
C LEU A 528 -25.30 -20.05 41.41
N ARG A 529 -24.14 -20.31 42.00
CA ARG A 529 -22.86 -20.03 41.34
C ARG A 529 -22.58 -21.02 40.21
N PRO A 530 -22.01 -20.55 39.08
CA PRO A 530 -21.62 -21.42 37.97
C PRO A 530 -20.67 -22.55 38.39
N GLU A 531 -20.65 -23.64 37.62
CA GLU A 531 -19.58 -24.65 37.73
C GLU A 531 -18.22 -23.96 37.55
N GLY A 532 -17.27 -24.23 38.42
CA GLY A 532 -15.99 -23.53 38.45
C GLY A 532 -15.85 -22.46 39.54
N CYS A 533 -16.95 -22.02 40.18
CA CYS A 533 -16.99 -21.11 41.33
C CYS A 533 -17.25 -21.81 42.67
N ARG A 534 -17.34 -23.12 42.64
CA ARG A 534 -17.55 -23.96 43.84
C ARG A 534 -16.23 -24.39 44.48
#